data_435764fa41fcf1b65d965dfa58e925e4
#
_entry.id   435764fa41fcf1b65d965dfa58e925e4
#
_cell.length_a   1.000
_cell.length_b   1.000
_cell.length_c   1.000
_cell.angle_alpha   90.00
_cell.angle_beta   90.00
_cell.angle_gamma   90.00
#
_symmetry.space_group_name_H-M   'P 1'
#
loop_
_entity.id
_entity.type
_entity.pdbx_description
1 polymer ?
#
loop_
_entity_poly.entity_id
_entity_poly.type
_entity_poly.pdbx_seq_one_letter_code
_entity_poly.pdbx_strand_id
1 'polypeptide(L)'
;MTLLTTSLILWLAAAAGETAPTVIQAPDSPVRVDHAKIFNVVADEPAVLMYAATNMTDDDLEQFTVLVFFYDAEGTLKARQIAPGRRTLEKHTTKYSTMVLDGWAVKATDRVVFGVNQAQRTDSDKWWSAELDDLANTAVKKQ
;
A
#
# COMPACT_ATOMS: atom_id res chain seq x y z
N MET A 1 42.47 39.93 9.37
CA MET A 1 41.24 39.63 8.68
C MET A 1 40.96 38.14 8.82
N THR A 2 40.13 37.80 9.75
CA THR A 2 39.68 36.41 9.95
C THR A 2 38.43 36.18 9.14
N LEU A 3 38.54 35.34 8.07
CA LEU A 3 37.43 34.82 7.34
C LEU A 3 36.71 33.77 8.19
N LEU A 4 35.56 34.16 8.75
CA LEU A 4 34.62 33.21 9.35
C LEU A 4 33.92 32.45 8.21
N THR A 5 34.43 31.27 7.91
CA THR A 5 33.71 30.31 7.09
C THR A 5 32.57 29.74 7.91
N THR A 6 31.39 30.30 7.74
CA THR A 6 30.17 29.72 8.28
C THR A 6 29.91 28.44 7.51
N SER A 7 30.29 27.29 8.08
CA SER A 7 29.87 26.00 7.56
C SER A 7 28.36 25.90 7.72
N LEU A 8 27.66 26.09 6.63
CA LEU A 8 26.24 25.75 6.55
C LEU A 8 26.13 24.22 6.60
N ILE A 9 25.93 23.68 7.79
CA ILE A 9 25.59 22.28 7.95
C ILE A 9 24.14 22.15 7.47
N LEU A 10 24.00 21.76 6.20
CA LEU A 10 22.73 21.34 5.66
C LEU A 10 22.37 20.03 6.39
N TRP A 11 21.55 20.12 7.40
CA TRP A 11 20.83 18.99 7.93
C TRP A 11 19.83 18.56 6.85
N LEU A 12 20.25 17.67 5.96
CA LEU A 12 19.32 16.84 5.26
C LEU A 12 18.65 15.97 6.33
N ALA A 13 17.55 16.45 6.87
CA ALA A 13 16.62 15.58 7.53
C ALA A 13 16.22 14.57 6.45
N ALA A 14 16.86 13.38 6.49
CA ALA A 14 16.32 12.23 5.80
C ALA A 14 14.88 12.13 6.26
N ALA A 15 13.92 12.51 5.40
CA ALA A 15 12.51 12.33 5.67
C ALA A 15 12.36 10.87 6.06
N ALA A 16 12.07 10.61 7.35
CA ALA A 16 12.00 9.29 7.91
C ALA A 16 11.08 8.45 7.02
N GLY A 17 11.70 7.66 6.12
CA GLY A 17 11.15 6.52 5.46
C GLY A 17 9.72 6.57 4.94
N GLU A 18 9.30 7.67 4.28
CA GLU A 18 8.08 7.65 3.50
C GLU A 18 8.37 7.04 2.12
N THR A 19 7.74 5.92 1.81
CA THR A 19 7.89 5.21 0.54
C THR A 19 6.54 5.14 -0.17
N ALA A 20 6.52 5.41 -1.47
CA ALA A 20 5.31 5.26 -2.26
C ALA A 20 5.21 3.82 -2.78
N PRO A 21 4.19 3.04 -2.37
CA PRO A 21 3.94 1.72 -2.93
C PRO A 21 3.32 1.84 -4.33
N THR A 22 3.47 0.79 -5.13
CA THR A 22 2.77 0.69 -6.40
C THR A 22 1.39 0.08 -6.17
N VAL A 23 0.36 0.77 -6.65
CA VAL A 23 -1.01 0.25 -6.61
C VAL A 23 -1.29 -0.51 -7.89
N ILE A 24 -1.79 -1.73 -7.75
CA ILE A 24 -2.32 -2.52 -8.86
C ILE A 24 -3.83 -2.68 -8.69
N GLN A 25 -4.52 -2.74 -9.82
CA GLN A 25 -5.97 -2.86 -9.80
C GLN A 25 -6.44 -3.84 -10.87
N ALA A 26 -7.21 -4.83 -10.45
CA ALA A 26 -7.91 -5.70 -11.38
C ALA A 26 -8.96 -4.86 -12.16
N PRO A 27 -9.16 -5.14 -13.46
CA PRO A 27 -10.03 -4.29 -14.30
C PRO A 27 -11.47 -4.15 -13.81
N ASP A 28 -11.99 -5.16 -13.14
CA ASP A 28 -13.36 -5.23 -12.64
C ASP A 28 -13.46 -5.03 -11.11
N SER A 29 -12.40 -4.54 -10.48
CA SER A 29 -12.40 -4.34 -9.03
C SER A 29 -13.50 -3.37 -8.59
N PRO A 30 -14.32 -3.76 -7.61
CA PRO A 30 -15.33 -2.87 -7.05
C PRO A 30 -14.76 -1.76 -6.18
N VAL A 31 -13.49 -1.88 -5.78
CA VAL A 31 -12.82 -0.90 -4.93
C VAL A 31 -11.60 -0.34 -5.64
N ARG A 32 -11.53 0.98 -5.78
CA ARG A 32 -10.33 1.68 -6.23
C ARG A 32 -9.50 2.10 -5.03
N VAL A 33 -8.20 1.86 -5.11
CA VAL A 33 -7.23 2.30 -4.10
C VAL A 33 -6.34 3.38 -4.70
N ASP A 34 -6.15 4.45 -3.95
CA ASP A 34 -5.23 5.53 -4.31
C ASP A 34 -4.65 6.22 -3.06
N HIS A 35 -3.84 7.25 -3.26
CA HIS A 35 -3.19 8.00 -2.18
C HIS A 35 -2.44 7.11 -1.19
N ALA A 36 -1.75 6.09 -1.70
CA ALA A 36 -1.08 5.11 -0.86
C ALA A 36 0.31 5.59 -0.44
N LYS A 37 0.62 5.41 0.85
CA LYS A 37 1.91 5.73 1.45
C LYS A 37 2.30 4.68 2.46
N ILE A 38 3.61 4.41 2.56
CA ILE A 38 4.18 3.57 3.60
C ILE A 38 5.02 4.45 4.51
N PHE A 39 4.74 4.37 5.80
CA PHE A 39 5.48 5.09 6.83
C PHE A 39 6.39 4.11 7.57
N ASN A 40 7.69 4.37 7.54
CA ASN A 40 8.66 3.73 8.41
C ASN A 40 8.91 4.67 9.58
N VAL A 41 8.16 4.48 10.64
CA VAL A 41 8.17 5.43 11.74
C VAL A 41 9.46 5.36 12.56
N VAL A 42 9.99 4.14 12.78
CA VAL A 42 11.22 3.91 13.55
C VAL A 42 11.94 2.70 13.00
N ALA A 43 13.29 2.74 12.99
CA ALA A 43 14.10 1.58 12.67
C ALA A 43 13.73 0.42 13.60
N ASP A 44 13.61 -0.78 13.04
CA ASP A 44 13.23 -2.03 13.73
C ASP A 44 11.76 -2.12 14.16
N GLU A 45 10.90 -1.17 13.79
CA GLU A 45 9.47 -1.26 13.98
C GLU A 45 8.76 -1.57 12.65
N PRO A 46 7.59 -2.24 12.70
CA PRO A 46 6.80 -2.51 11.50
C PRO A 46 6.40 -1.23 10.78
N ALA A 47 6.50 -1.21 9.47
CA ALA A 47 5.99 -0.12 8.65
C ALA A 47 4.46 -0.12 8.64
N VAL A 48 3.86 1.03 8.35
CA VAL A 48 2.41 1.19 8.25
C VAL A 48 2.06 1.62 6.83
N LEU A 49 1.20 0.86 6.17
CA LEU A 49 0.59 1.22 4.90
C LEU A 49 -0.71 1.98 5.16
N MET A 50 -0.84 3.16 4.55
CA MET A 50 -2.08 3.94 4.54
C MET A 50 -2.52 4.16 3.11
N TYR A 51 -3.81 4.05 2.85
CA TYR A 51 -4.39 4.24 1.53
C TYR A 51 -5.83 4.73 1.60
N ALA A 52 -6.31 5.36 0.53
CA ALA A 52 -7.70 5.69 0.34
C ALA A 52 -8.37 4.59 -0.48
N ALA A 53 -9.52 4.11 -0.02
CA ALA A 53 -10.33 3.12 -0.73
C ALA A 53 -11.69 3.71 -1.10
N THR A 54 -12.04 3.62 -2.37
CA THR A 54 -13.30 4.13 -2.91
C THR A 54 -14.14 2.96 -3.42
N ASN A 55 -15.37 2.85 -2.93
CA ASN A 55 -16.35 1.93 -3.48
C ASN A 55 -16.87 2.50 -4.80
N MET A 56 -16.56 1.84 -5.91
CA MET A 56 -16.93 2.26 -7.26
C MET A 56 -18.31 1.76 -7.70
N THR A 57 -19.02 1.05 -6.84
CA THR A 57 -20.29 0.39 -7.17
C THR A 57 -21.51 1.12 -6.61
N ASP A 58 -22.68 0.74 -7.08
CA ASP A 58 -23.98 1.22 -6.58
C ASP A 58 -24.47 0.45 -5.35
N ASP A 59 -23.64 -0.45 -4.81
CA ASP A 59 -23.99 -1.30 -3.68
C ASP A 59 -23.02 -1.06 -2.52
N ASP A 60 -23.54 -1.12 -1.29
CA ASP A 60 -22.70 -1.06 -0.11
C ASP A 60 -21.84 -2.33 0.01
N LEU A 61 -20.59 -2.17 0.39
CA LEU A 61 -19.68 -3.27 0.66
C LEU A 61 -19.56 -3.51 2.17
N GLU A 62 -19.72 -4.78 2.56
CA GLU A 62 -19.53 -5.21 3.95
C GLU A 62 -18.05 -5.19 4.33
N GLN A 63 -17.21 -5.66 3.43
CA GLN A 63 -15.78 -5.78 3.64
C GLN A 63 -15.02 -5.98 2.33
N PHE A 64 -13.75 -5.68 2.37
CA PHE A 64 -12.79 -6.03 1.33
C PHE A 64 -11.46 -6.39 1.97
N THR A 65 -10.61 -7.07 1.23
CA THR A 65 -9.24 -7.39 1.65
C THR A 65 -8.24 -6.83 0.66
N VAL A 66 -7.07 -6.50 1.16
CA VAL A 66 -5.92 -6.11 0.34
C VAL A 66 -4.83 -7.17 0.42
N LEU A 67 -4.16 -7.39 -0.70
CA LEU A 67 -3.01 -8.25 -0.80
C LEU A 67 -1.79 -7.40 -1.10
N VAL A 68 -0.77 -7.52 -0.27
CA VAL A 68 0.48 -6.78 -0.36
C VAL A 68 1.60 -7.73 -0.75
N PHE A 69 2.38 -7.33 -1.74
CA PHE A 69 3.56 -8.06 -2.24
C PHE A 69 4.81 -7.26 -1.89
N PHE A 70 5.79 -7.95 -1.32
CA PHE A 70 7.09 -7.37 -0.97
C PHE A 70 8.16 -7.95 -1.89
N TYR A 71 8.83 -7.09 -2.64
CA TYR A 71 9.91 -7.44 -3.53
C TYR A 71 11.21 -6.79 -3.05
N ASP A 72 12.33 -7.48 -3.23
CA ASP A 72 13.64 -6.90 -2.99
C ASP A 72 14.08 -5.97 -4.14
N ALA A 73 15.27 -5.39 -4.03
CA ALA A 73 15.80 -4.46 -5.02
C ALA A 73 16.01 -5.12 -6.40
N GLU A 74 16.20 -6.44 -6.44
CA GLU A 74 16.39 -7.22 -7.67
C GLU A 74 15.05 -7.65 -8.30
N GLY A 75 13.92 -7.33 -7.66
CA GLY A 75 12.60 -7.70 -8.14
C GLY A 75 12.18 -9.13 -7.78
N THR A 76 12.83 -9.74 -6.79
CA THR A 76 12.46 -11.06 -6.28
C THR A 76 11.43 -10.92 -5.17
N LEU A 77 10.35 -11.70 -5.27
CA LEU A 77 9.29 -11.71 -4.25
C LEU A 77 9.81 -12.27 -2.93
N LYS A 78 9.73 -11.48 -1.87
CA LYS A 78 10.15 -11.85 -0.52
C LYS A 78 9.00 -12.42 0.31
N ALA A 79 7.82 -11.80 0.22
CA ALA A 79 6.67 -12.17 1.03
C ALA A 79 5.38 -11.58 0.47
N ARG A 80 4.26 -12.12 0.92
CA ARG A 80 2.92 -11.60 0.69
C ARG A 80 2.19 -11.48 2.02
N GLN A 81 1.32 -10.49 2.12
CA GLN A 81 0.49 -10.30 3.31
C GLN A 81 -0.93 -9.94 2.88
N ILE A 82 -1.91 -10.64 3.41
CA ILE A 82 -3.32 -10.31 3.24
C ILE A 82 -3.80 -9.64 4.54
N ALA A 83 -4.57 -8.57 4.38
CA ALA A 83 -5.21 -7.94 5.51
C ALA A 83 -6.62 -7.51 5.16
N PRO A 84 -7.54 -7.53 6.14
CA PRO A 84 -8.83 -6.90 5.94
C PRO A 84 -8.62 -5.41 5.70
N GLY A 85 -9.36 -4.88 4.74
CA GLY A 85 -9.51 -3.45 4.57
C GLY A 85 -10.54 -2.90 5.56
N ARG A 86 -11.07 -1.73 5.25
CA ARG A 86 -12.09 -1.14 6.10
C ARG A 86 -13.42 -1.90 5.97
N ARG A 87 -14.05 -2.22 7.09
CA ARG A 87 -15.42 -2.72 7.09
C ARG A 87 -16.39 -1.61 6.77
N THR A 88 -17.46 -1.95 6.10
CA THR A 88 -18.57 -1.07 5.74
C THR A 88 -18.10 0.11 4.91
N LEU A 89 -17.92 -0.12 3.62
CA LEU A 89 -17.64 0.92 2.65
C LEU A 89 -18.90 1.16 1.82
N GLU A 90 -19.61 2.24 2.11
CA GLU A 90 -20.86 2.57 1.44
C GLU A 90 -20.62 2.92 -0.03
N LYS A 91 -21.67 2.75 -0.84
CA LYS A 91 -21.61 3.05 -2.27
C LYS A 91 -21.05 4.46 -2.54
N HIS A 92 -20.17 4.56 -3.52
CA HIS A 92 -19.60 5.83 -3.98
C HIS A 92 -18.87 6.65 -2.91
N THR A 93 -18.49 6.04 -1.79
CA THR A 93 -17.75 6.73 -0.75
C THR A 93 -16.26 6.35 -0.77
N THR A 94 -15.45 7.26 -0.26
CA THR A 94 -14.01 7.07 -0.07
C THR A 94 -13.70 7.12 1.42
N LYS A 95 -12.94 6.14 1.90
CA LYS A 95 -12.45 6.11 3.28
C LYS A 95 -10.98 5.71 3.31
N TYR A 96 -10.24 6.25 4.27
CA TYR A 96 -8.86 5.85 4.52
C TYR A 96 -8.80 4.59 5.37
N SER A 97 -7.84 3.75 5.05
CA SER A 97 -7.51 2.54 5.80
C SER A 97 -6.02 2.49 6.08
N THR A 98 -5.67 1.86 7.18
CA THR A 98 -4.28 1.60 7.57
C THR A 98 -4.08 0.13 7.84
N MET A 99 -2.87 -0.36 7.55
CA MET A 99 -2.48 -1.71 7.89
C MET A 99 -1.03 -1.73 8.37
N VAL A 100 -0.78 -2.47 9.42
CA VAL A 100 0.59 -2.73 9.89
C VAL A 100 1.19 -3.82 9.03
N LEU A 101 2.38 -3.56 8.49
CA LEU A 101 3.11 -4.53 7.68
C LEU A 101 3.95 -5.41 8.61
N ASP A 102 3.46 -6.61 8.87
CA ASP A 102 4.03 -7.51 9.89
C ASP A 102 5.45 -7.96 9.56
N GLY A 103 6.33 -7.82 10.55
CA GLY A 103 7.65 -8.48 10.57
C GLY A 103 8.69 -7.98 9.57
N TRP A 104 8.38 -6.97 8.78
CA TRP A 104 9.28 -6.49 7.74
C TRP A 104 9.54 -5.00 7.88
N ALA A 105 10.76 -4.65 8.24
CA ALA A 105 11.23 -3.31 7.95
C ALA A 105 11.32 -3.17 6.43
N VAL A 106 10.46 -2.38 5.84
CA VAL A 106 10.55 -2.06 4.42
C VAL A 106 11.80 -1.22 4.23
N LYS A 107 12.77 -1.75 3.52
CA LYS A 107 13.99 -1.02 3.18
C LYS A 107 13.71 -0.01 2.07
N ALA A 108 14.49 1.05 2.00
CA ALA A 108 14.34 2.06 0.95
C ALA A 108 14.46 1.48 -0.47
N THR A 109 15.18 0.36 -0.63
CA THR A 109 15.37 -0.36 -1.90
C THR A 109 14.28 -1.38 -2.19
N ASP A 110 13.43 -1.71 -1.22
CA ASP A 110 12.35 -2.66 -1.41
C ASP A 110 11.23 -2.02 -2.23
N ARG A 111 10.55 -2.87 -2.98
CA ARG A 111 9.38 -2.48 -3.78
C ARG A 111 8.15 -3.13 -3.19
N VAL A 112 7.16 -2.31 -2.88
CA VAL A 112 5.89 -2.78 -2.35
C VAL A 112 4.81 -2.55 -3.38
N VAL A 113 4.07 -3.60 -3.69
CA VAL A 113 2.96 -3.58 -4.62
C VAL A 113 1.73 -4.10 -3.90
N PHE A 114 0.58 -3.45 -4.03
CA PHE A 114 -0.62 -3.93 -3.38
C PHE A 114 -1.88 -3.60 -4.17
N GLY A 115 -2.92 -4.34 -3.89
CA GLY A 115 -4.24 -4.13 -4.47
C GLY A 115 -5.33 -4.84 -3.69
N VAL A 116 -6.56 -4.53 -4.04
CA VAL A 116 -7.73 -5.21 -3.49
C VAL A 116 -7.89 -6.56 -4.21
N ASN A 117 -7.91 -7.64 -3.44
CA ASN A 117 -8.05 -8.99 -3.98
C ASN A 117 -9.41 -9.64 -3.74
N GLN A 118 -10.17 -9.15 -2.78
CA GLN A 118 -11.52 -9.65 -2.48
C GLN A 118 -12.42 -8.53 -1.98
N ALA A 119 -13.71 -8.62 -2.30
CA ALA A 119 -14.73 -7.72 -1.77
C ALA A 119 -16.07 -8.46 -1.66
N GLN A 120 -16.84 -8.11 -0.64
CA GLN A 120 -18.16 -8.68 -0.38
C GLN A 120 -19.20 -7.58 -0.25
N ARG A 121 -20.31 -7.73 -0.95
CA ARG A 121 -21.47 -6.82 -0.82
C ARG A 121 -22.22 -7.13 0.48
N THR A 122 -22.82 -6.11 1.07
CA THR A 122 -23.55 -6.23 2.34
C THR A 122 -24.68 -7.25 2.28
N ASP A 123 -25.38 -7.35 1.17
CA ASP A 123 -26.54 -8.22 1.03
C ASP A 123 -26.26 -9.53 0.29
N SER A 124 -25.01 -9.94 0.22
CA SER A 124 -24.62 -11.10 -0.57
C SER A 124 -23.55 -11.94 0.13
N ASP A 125 -23.71 -13.25 0.08
CA ASP A 125 -22.70 -14.21 0.48
C ASP A 125 -21.61 -14.41 -0.58
N LYS A 126 -21.78 -13.80 -1.74
CA LYS A 126 -20.83 -13.92 -2.85
C LYS A 126 -19.71 -12.92 -2.70
N TRP A 127 -18.49 -13.41 -2.92
CA TRP A 127 -17.30 -12.58 -2.95
C TRP A 127 -16.87 -12.35 -4.40
N TRP A 128 -16.55 -11.10 -4.70
CA TRP A 128 -15.69 -10.80 -5.83
C TRP A 128 -14.26 -11.15 -5.44
N SER A 129 -13.50 -11.75 -6.33
CA SER A 129 -12.07 -12.02 -6.11
C SER A 129 -11.28 -11.87 -7.40
N ALA A 130 -10.01 -11.54 -7.25
CA ALA A 130 -9.07 -11.43 -8.35
C ALA A 130 -7.72 -12.02 -7.97
N GLU A 131 -7.08 -12.65 -8.94
CA GLU A 131 -5.68 -13.07 -8.86
C GLU A 131 -4.79 -11.88 -9.20
N LEU A 132 -3.96 -11.44 -8.27
CA LEU A 132 -3.12 -10.26 -8.45
C LEU A 132 -1.65 -10.58 -8.76
N ASP A 133 -1.23 -11.83 -8.69
CA ASP A 133 0.17 -12.23 -8.84
C ASP A 133 0.78 -11.76 -10.17
N ASP A 134 0.09 -11.95 -11.27
CA ASP A 134 0.59 -11.54 -12.59
C ASP A 134 0.66 -10.03 -12.73
N LEU A 135 -0.34 -9.31 -12.21
CA LEU A 135 -0.33 -7.85 -12.18
C LEU A 135 0.83 -7.30 -11.35
N ALA A 136 1.08 -7.91 -10.19
CA ALA A 136 2.19 -7.52 -9.32
C ALA A 136 3.54 -7.76 -9.98
N ASN A 137 3.75 -8.93 -10.55
CA ASN A 137 4.98 -9.27 -11.26
C ASN A 137 5.23 -8.33 -12.45
N THR A 138 4.20 -8.00 -13.20
CA THR A 138 4.30 -7.06 -14.31
C THR A 138 4.64 -5.65 -13.84
N ALA A 139 4.01 -5.19 -12.75
CA ALA A 139 4.27 -3.88 -12.18
C ALA A 139 5.72 -3.72 -11.71
N VAL A 140 6.29 -4.75 -11.10
CA VAL A 140 7.69 -4.74 -10.63
C VAL A 140 8.67 -4.70 -11.80
N LYS A 141 8.41 -5.40 -12.89
CA LYS A 141 9.28 -5.41 -14.08
C LYS A 141 9.31 -4.08 -14.83
N LYS A 142 8.31 -3.23 -14.67
CA LYS A 142 8.21 -1.91 -15.32
C LYS A 142 8.94 -0.79 -14.55
N GLN A 143 9.46 -1.07 -13.38
CA GLN A 143 10.14 -0.08 -12.54
C GLN A 143 11.63 0.01 -12.81
#